data_aa3f25cae8e44beb3267c59a3e71edcd
#
_entry.id   aa3f25cae8e44beb3267c59a3e71edcd
#
_cell.length_a   1.000
_cell.length_b   1.000
_cell.length_c   1.000
_cell.angle_alpha   90.00
_cell.angle_beta   90.00
_cell.angle_gamma   90.00
#
_symmetry.space_group_name_H-M   'P 1'
#
loop_
_entity.id
_entity.type
_entity.pdbx_description
1 polymer ?
#
loop_
_entity_poly.entity_id
_entity_poly.type
_entity_poly.pdbx_seq_one_letter_code
_entity_poly.pdbx_strand_id
1 'polypeptide(L)'
;KPPRTIYLAFGADEEVGGMRGAKAIAALLKQRGVQLDFVIDEGLLVLDGVMPGMAKPTALIGVAEKGYMSVVLKMSATPGHSSMPPRKGTSAIAMMSAALSRIDDEQLPGGIRGVAGEMFDTLAPEMSGFSRVALSNLWLFGPVVQKQLEGAGSTNAMLRTTTALT
;
A
#
# COMPACT_ATOMS: atom_id res chain seq x y z
N LYS A 1 -32.67 -18.18 5.55
CA LYS A 1 -32.87 -16.82 5.01
C LYS A 1 -32.11 -15.86 5.94
N PRO A 2 -31.22 -15.00 5.43
CA PRO A 2 -30.52 -14.05 6.28
C PRO A 2 -31.50 -13.08 6.94
N PRO A 3 -31.26 -12.65 8.18
CA PRO A 3 -32.13 -11.73 8.90
C PRO A 3 -32.05 -10.29 8.38
N ARG A 4 -31.06 -9.99 7.54
CA ARG A 4 -30.82 -8.67 6.94
C ARG A 4 -30.69 -8.77 5.43
N THR A 5 -30.88 -7.66 4.74
CA THR A 5 -30.65 -7.58 3.30
C THR A 5 -29.16 -7.63 2.99
N ILE A 6 -28.79 -8.46 2.03
CA ILE A 6 -27.42 -8.53 1.48
C ILE A 6 -27.49 -7.96 0.06
N TYR A 7 -26.65 -7.00 -0.23
CA TYR A 7 -26.44 -6.44 -1.56
C TYR A 7 -25.19 -7.09 -2.15
N LEU A 8 -25.33 -7.60 -3.37
CA LEU A 8 -24.19 -8.09 -4.16
C LEU A 8 -23.94 -7.07 -5.27
N ALA A 9 -22.75 -6.48 -5.29
CA ALA A 9 -22.33 -5.48 -6.23
C ALA A 9 -21.25 -6.06 -7.14
N PHE A 10 -21.46 -6.03 -8.45
CA PHE A 10 -20.52 -6.55 -9.45
C PHE A 10 -20.09 -5.40 -10.35
N GLY A 11 -18.82 -5.04 -10.32
CA GLY A 11 -18.17 -4.10 -11.19
C GLY A 11 -17.17 -4.80 -12.11
N ALA A 12 -16.88 -4.21 -13.27
CA ALA A 12 -15.94 -4.77 -14.24
C ALA A 12 -14.78 -3.81 -14.57
N ASP A 13 -14.69 -2.69 -13.88
CA ASP A 13 -13.74 -1.61 -14.17
C ASP A 13 -12.99 -1.12 -12.93
N GLU A 14 -12.87 -1.95 -11.90
CA GLU A 14 -12.23 -1.60 -10.63
C GLU A 14 -10.77 -1.20 -10.87
N GLU A 15 -9.99 -2.01 -11.59
CA GLU A 15 -8.57 -1.81 -11.92
C GLU A 15 -8.26 -0.53 -12.72
N VAL A 16 -9.29 0.10 -13.27
CA VAL A 16 -9.19 1.37 -14.00
C VAL A 16 -9.98 2.50 -13.32
N GLY A 17 -10.24 2.35 -12.01
CA GLY A 17 -10.81 3.37 -11.13
C GLY A 17 -12.31 3.27 -10.88
N GLY A 18 -13.00 2.20 -11.31
CA GLY A 18 -14.37 1.84 -10.92
C GLY A 18 -15.47 2.85 -11.27
N MET A 19 -15.24 3.72 -12.27
CA MET A 19 -16.15 4.84 -12.56
C MET A 19 -17.53 4.41 -13.02
N ARG A 20 -17.61 3.30 -13.78
CA ARG A 20 -18.85 2.73 -14.32
C ARG A 20 -19.43 1.64 -13.43
N GLY A 21 -18.57 0.94 -12.67
CA GLY A 21 -18.91 -0.11 -11.71
C GLY A 21 -19.12 0.44 -10.30
N ALA A 22 -18.15 0.29 -9.43
CA ALA A 22 -18.26 0.58 -7.99
C ALA A 22 -18.82 1.98 -7.68
N LYS A 23 -18.33 3.01 -8.36
CA LYS A 23 -18.78 4.40 -8.14
C LYS A 23 -20.23 4.61 -8.54
N ALA A 24 -20.66 4.05 -9.68
CA ALA A 24 -22.04 4.13 -10.12
C ALA A 24 -22.99 3.36 -9.20
N ILE A 25 -22.58 2.17 -8.74
CA ILE A 25 -23.32 1.35 -7.78
C ILE A 25 -23.46 2.09 -6.44
N ALA A 26 -22.38 2.65 -5.92
CA ALA A 26 -22.39 3.44 -4.67
C ALA A 26 -23.34 4.65 -4.78
N ALA A 27 -23.32 5.37 -5.90
CA ALA A 27 -24.23 6.48 -6.15
C ALA A 27 -25.69 6.03 -6.17
N LEU A 28 -26.01 4.90 -6.82
CA LEU A 28 -27.35 4.34 -6.90
C LEU A 28 -27.85 3.90 -5.49
N LEU A 29 -27.03 3.21 -4.70
CA LEU A 29 -27.38 2.81 -3.34
C LEU A 29 -27.65 4.03 -2.46
N LYS A 30 -26.81 5.06 -2.56
CA LYS A 30 -27.00 6.35 -1.87
C LYS A 30 -28.30 7.01 -2.28
N GLN A 31 -28.61 7.07 -3.58
CA GLN A 31 -29.90 7.63 -4.10
C GLN A 31 -31.10 6.87 -3.55
N ARG A 32 -30.98 5.55 -3.35
CA ARG A 32 -32.03 4.69 -2.78
C ARG A 32 -32.11 4.79 -1.27
N GLY A 33 -31.29 5.60 -0.60
CA GLY A 33 -31.27 5.75 0.86
C GLY A 33 -30.77 4.50 1.59
N VAL A 34 -30.02 3.62 0.91
CA VAL A 34 -29.49 2.39 1.54
C VAL A 34 -28.42 2.78 2.55
N GLN A 35 -28.60 2.32 3.79
CA GLN A 35 -27.61 2.41 4.85
C GLN A 35 -26.95 1.03 4.99
N LEU A 36 -25.63 0.97 4.82
CA LEU A 36 -24.85 -0.25 4.96
C LEU A 36 -24.22 -0.30 6.34
N ASP A 37 -24.33 -1.43 7.03
CA ASP A 37 -23.62 -1.65 8.30
C ASP A 37 -22.12 -1.83 8.06
N PHE A 38 -21.77 -2.55 6.99
CA PHE A 38 -20.40 -2.78 6.55
C PHE A 38 -20.39 -3.19 5.07
N VAL A 39 -19.21 -3.13 4.47
CA VAL A 39 -18.92 -3.59 3.12
C VAL A 39 -17.83 -4.65 3.20
N ILE A 40 -17.97 -5.72 2.45
CA ILE A 40 -16.91 -6.69 2.20
C ILE A 40 -16.54 -6.54 0.73
N ASP A 41 -15.27 -6.31 0.47
CA ASP A 41 -14.70 -6.22 -0.85
C ASP A 41 -13.73 -7.40 -1.08
N GLU A 42 -12.81 -7.27 -2.00
CA GLU A 42 -11.78 -8.29 -2.21
C GLU A 42 -11.00 -8.60 -0.92
N GLY A 43 -10.45 -9.79 -0.84
CA GLY A 43 -9.77 -10.27 0.37
C GLY A 43 -8.31 -10.62 0.15
N LEU A 44 -7.65 -10.87 1.27
CA LEU A 44 -6.32 -11.44 1.31
C LEU A 44 -6.37 -12.98 1.29
N LEU A 45 -5.20 -13.60 1.29
CA LEU A 45 -5.05 -15.04 1.11
C LEU A 45 -5.08 -15.79 2.45
N VAL A 46 -5.41 -17.06 2.39
CA VAL A 46 -5.06 -18.04 3.42
C VAL A 46 -3.68 -18.60 3.09
N LEU A 47 -2.70 -18.30 3.95
CA LEU A 47 -1.30 -18.72 3.79
C LEU A 47 -1.04 -19.97 4.61
N ASP A 48 -0.49 -21.03 3.98
CA ASP A 48 -0.10 -22.26 4.64
C ASP A 48 1.38 -22.55 4.36
N GLY A 49 2.18 -22.67 5.41
CA GLY A 49 3.61 -22.96 5.33
C GLY A 49 4.47 -21.85 4.70
N VAL A 50 3.92 -20.66 4.42
CA VAL A 50 4.61 -19.55 3.74
C VAL A 50 5.25 -18.59 4.73
N MET A 51 4.66 -18.41 5.91
CA MET A 51 5.16 -17.48 6.93
C MET A 51 6.18 -18.15 7.85
N PRO A 52 7.44 -17.68 7.89
CA PRO A 52 8.45 -18.24 8.80
C PRO A 52 7.99 -18.16 10.26
N GLY A 53 8.06 -19.30 10.96
CA GLY A 53 7.64 -19.40 12.36
C GLY A 53 6.13 -19.64 12.57
N MET A 54 5.33 -19.70 11.53
CA MET A 54 3.91 -20.03 11.58
C MET A 54 3.70 -21.50 11.17
N ALA A 55 3.21 -22.32 12.10
CA ALA A 55 3.00 -23.75 11.86
C ALA A 55 1.58 -24.09 11.36
N LYS A 56 0.65 -23.16 11.43
CA LYS A 56 -0.76 -23.35 11.05
C LYS A 56 -1.14 -22.48 9.86
N PRO A 57 -2.12 -22.90 9.06
CA PRO A 57 -2.73 -22.03 8.05
C PRO A 57 -3.22 -20.72 8.69
N THR A 58 -2.91 -19.61 8.06
CA THR A 58 -3.22 -18.26 8.57
C THR A 58 -4.04 -17.50 7.54
N ALA A 59 -5.28 -17.18 7.88
CA ALA A 59 -6.13 -16.31 7.07
C ALA A 59 -5.79 -14.84 7.39
N LEU A 60 -5.47 -14.08 6.36
CA LEU A 60 -5.30 -12.63 6.46
C LEU A 60 -6.61 -11.94 6.10
N ILE A 61 -7.01 -10.99 6.93
CA ILE A 61 -8.21 -10.18 6.72
C ILE A 61 -7.78 -8.74 6.52
N GLY A 62 -8.07 -8.17 5.36
CA GLY A 62 -7.87 -6.75 5.09
C GLY A 62 -8.89 -5.93 5.86
N VAL A 63 -8.44 -5.01 6.71
CA VAL A 63 -9.31 -4.17 7.53
C VAL A 63 -9.19 -2.69 7.17
N ALA A 64 -8.26 -2.35 6.29
CA ALA A 64 -8.06 -0.99 5.79
C ALA A 64 -7.29 -1.01 4.47
N GLU A 65 -7.49 0.02 3.68
CA GLU A 65 -6.74 0.28 2.45
C GLU A 65 -5.96 1.58 2.54
N LYS A 66 -4.86 1.66 1.83
CA LYS A 66 -4.10 2.90 1.68
C LYS A 66 -4.78 3.82 0.68
N GLY A 67 -4.73 5.11 0.95
CA GLY A 67 -5.13 6.10 -0.05
C GLY A 67 -4.21 6.07 -1.27
N TYR A 68 -4.76 6.50 -2.42
CA TYR A 68 -4.06 6.61 -3.70
C TYR A 68 -4.09 8.04 -4.22
N MET A 69 -2.97 8.50 -4.76
CA MET A 69 -2.86 9.81 -5.40
C MET A 69 -1.85 9.77 -6.55
N SER A 70 -2.23 10.30 -7.70
CA SER A 70 -1.29 10.57 -8.80
C SER A 70 -0.83 12.02 -8.76
N VAL A 71 0.47 12.21 -8.92
CA VAL A 71 1.10 13.53 -9.01
C VAL A 71 1.83 13.66 -10.34
N VAL A 72 1.54 14.71 -11.09
CA VAL A 72 2.23 15.02 -12.34
C VAL A 72 3.31 16.05 -12.10
N LEU A 73 4.57 15.67 -12.28
CA LEU A 73 5.70 16.58 -12.23
C LEU A 73 5.96 17.18 -13.61
N LYS A 74 6.05 18.50 -13.68
CA LYS A 74 6.36 19.22 -14.92
C LYS A 74 7.59 20.09 -14.71
N MET A 75 8.51 20.06 -15.68
CA MET A 75 9.72 20.87 -15.68
C MET A 75 9.84 21.63 -17.00
N SER A 76 10.13 22.92 -16.93
CA SER A 76 10.39 23.76 -18.11
C SER A 76 11.78 24.37 -18.00
N ALA A 77 12.44 24.53 -19.15
CA ALA A 77 13.70 25.26 -19.28
C ALA A 77 13.72 26.03 -20.58
N THR A 78 14.59 27.02 -20.69
CA THR A 78 14.77 27.79 -21.92
C THR A 78 15.24 26.86 -23.03
N PRO A 79 14.55 26.86 -24.19
CA PRO A 79 15.01 26.08 -25.35
C PRO A 79 16.39 26.54 -25.83
N GLY A 80 17.16 25.60 -26.36
CA GLY A 80 18.48 25.88 -26.93
C GLY A 80 18.79 24.96 -28.10
N HIS A 81 19.81 25.31 -28.89
CA HIS A 81 20.30 24.46 -29.98
C HIS A 81 21.19 23.33 -29.42
N SER A 82 21.02 22.11 -29.94
CA SER A 82 21.76 20.94 -29.43
C SER A 82 23.29 21.04 -29.52
N SER A 83 23.80 21.81 -30.46
CA SER A 83 25.24 22.09 -30.55
C SER A 83 25.78 23.11 -29.56
N MET A 84 24.87 23.83 -28.86
CA MET A 84 25.18 24.77 -27.80
C MET A 84 24.34 24.42 -26.57
N PRO A 85 24.63 23.29 -25.90
CA PRO A 85 23.81 22.80 -24.81
C PRO A 85 23.88 23.76 -23.62
N PRO A 86 22.84 23.83 -22.78
CA PRO A 86 22.85 24.61 -21.55
C PRO A 86 23.93 24.10 -20.59
N ARG A 87 24.25 24.89 -19.57
CA ARG A 87 25.20 24.48 -18.54
C ARG A 87 24.78 23.16 -17.91
N LYS A 88 25.75 22.34 -17.46
CA LYS A 88 25.51 21.08 -16.79
C LYS A 88 24.48 21.26 -15.66
N GLY A 89 23.46 20.39 -15.64
CA GLY A 89 22.42 20.40 -14.61
C GLY A 89 21.28 21.39 -14.82
N THR A 90 21.30 22.23 -15.86
CA THR A 90 20.28 23.29 -16.07
C THR A 90 19.27 22.98 -17.18
N SER A 91 19.41 21.87 -17.89
CA SER A 91 18.39 21.43 -18.84
C SER A 91 17.17 20.88 -18.08
N ALA A 92 15.98 20.95 -18.67
CA ALA A 92 14.76 20.42 -18.06
C ALA A 92 14.91 18.94 -17.68
N ILE A 93 15.55 18.14 -18.57
CA ILE A 93 15.80 16.72 -18.30
C ILE A 93 16.74 16.54 -17.11
N ALA A 94 17.85 17.27 -17.04
CA ALA A 94 18.80 17.15 -15.93
C ALA A 94 18.18 17.54 -14.58
N MET A 95 17.39 18.62 -14.56
CA MET A 95 16.67 19.05 -13.36
C MET A 95 15.61 18.05 -12.95
N MET A 96 14.82 17.51 -13.88
CA MET A 96 13.81 16.50 -13.61
C MET A 96 14.45 15.21 -13.10
N SER A 97 15.52 14.72 -13.75
CA SER A 97 16.24 13.52 -13.30
C SER A 97 16.76 13.67 -11.88
N ALA A 98 17.33 14.83 -11.52
CA ALA A 98 17.80 15.09 -10.18
C ALA A 98 16.65 15.15 -9.14
N ALA A 99 15.47 15.65 -9.53
CA ALA A 99 14.29 15.65 -8.67
C ALA A 99 13.74 14.24 -8.47
N LEU A 100 13.65 13.44 -9.53
CA LEU A 100 13.18 12.06 -9.47
C LEU A 100 14.12 11.19 -8.63
N SER A 101 15.44 11.33 -8.82
CA SER A 101 16.42 10.61 -7.99
C SER A 101 16.25 10.90 -6.51
N ARG A 102 16.03 12.16 -6.12
CA ARG A 102 15.78 12.49 -4.72
C ARG A 102 14.48 11.90 -4.18
N ILE A 103 13.41 11.86 -4.99
CA ILE A 103 12.15 11.25 -4.60
C ILE A 103 12.32 9.74 -4.41
N ASP A 104 13.12 9.09 -5.24
CA ASP A 104 13.43 7.66 -5.15
C ASP A 104 14.31 7.34 -3.95
N ASP A 105 15.35 8.14 -3.73
CA ASP A 105 16.30 7.96 -2.63
C ASP A 105 15.68 8.27 -1.25
N GLU A 106 14.79 9.28 -1.18
CA GLU A 106 14.17 9.76 0.06
C GLU A 106 12.74 9.22 0.23
N GLN A 107 12.64 7.92 0.50
CA GLN A 107 11.35 7.27 0.73
C GLN A 107 10.60 7.88 1.93
N LEU A 108 9.27 7.95 1.83
CA LEU A 108 8.42 8.43 2.91
C LEU A 108 8.58 7.57 4.18
N PRO A 109 8.47 8.17 5.39
CA PRO A 109 8.69 7.46 6.63
C PRO A 109 7.84 6.21 6.77
N GLY A 110 8.46 5.10 7.12
CA GLY A 110 7.83 3.82 7.40
C GLY A 110 7.80 3.51 8.90
N GLY A 111 7.06 2.46 9.28
CA GLY A 111 7.06 1.96 10.65
C GLY A 111 6.04 0.87 10.89
N ILE A 112 6.36 0.01 11.85
CA ILE A 112 5.44 -1.02 12.36
C ILE A 112 4.49 -0.34 13.33
N ARG A 113 3.33 0.13 12.81
CA ARG A 113 2.32 0.87 13.59
C ARG A 113 0.95 0.76 12.95
N GLY A 114 -0.10 1.16 13.69
CA GLY A 114 -1.49 1.05 13.21
C GLY A 114 -1.83 -0.39 12.86
N VAL A 115 -2.53 -0.59 11.74
CA VAL A 115 -2.99 -1.91 11.27
C VAL A 115 -1.84 -2.93 11.13
N ALA A 116 -0.69 -2.49 10.64
CA ALA A 116 0.49 -3.36 10.56
C ALA A 116 1.01 -3.79 11.95
N GLY A 117 1.01 -2.88 12.92
CA GLY A 117 1.34 -3.20 14.31
C GLY A 117 0.36 -4.20 14.92
N GLU A 118 -0.94 -3.95 14.80
CA GLU A 118 -2.00 -4.83 15.30
C GLU A 118 -1.94 -6.24 14.68
N MET A 119 -1.60 -6.33 13.39
CA MET A 119 -1.37 -7.60 12.72
C MET A 119 -0.22 -8.37 13.38
N PHE A 120 0.91 -7.73 13.61
CA PHE A 120 2.07 -8.39 14.26
C PHE A 120 1.79 -8.75 15.71
N ASP A 121 1.08 -7.92 16.46
CA ASP A 121 0.66 -8.24 17.83
C ASP A 121 -0.28 -9.46 17.85
N THR A 122 -1.14 -9.60 16.85
CA THR A 122 -2.05 -10.75 16.70
C THR A 122 -1.30 -12.02 16.29
N LEU A 123 -0.30 -11.92 15.40
CA LEU A 123 0.45 -13.06 14.89
C LEU A 123 1.51 -13.56 15.86
N ALA A 124 2.15 -12.69 16.61
CA ALA A 124 3.28 -13.02 17.47
C ALA A 124 3.01 -14.18 18.45
N PRO A 125 1.86 -14.28 19.14
CA PRO A 125 1.54 -15.41 20.01
C PRO A 125 1.45 -16.76 19.31
N GLU A 126 1.04 -16.77 18.04
CA GLU A 126 0.87 -17.98 17.23
C GLU A 126 2.16 -18.45 16.55
N MET A 127 3.18 -17.60 16.54
CA MET A 127 4.49 -17.91 15.94
C MET A 127 5.36 -18.74 16.86
N SER A 128 6.42 -19.32 16.30
CA SER A 128 7.41 -20.12 17.00
C SER A 128 8.84 -19.58 16.81
N GLY A 129 9.77 -20.07 17.60
CA GLY A 129 11.18 -19.75 17.46
C GLY A 129 11.53 -18.26 17.63
N PHE A 130 12.55 -17.82 16.92
CA PHE A 130 13.02 -16.43 16.98
C PHE A 130 11.99 -15.41 16.49
N SER A 131 11.17 -15.77 15.52
CA SER A 131 10.10 -14.89 15.01
C SER A 131 9.13 -14.48 16.11
N ARG A 132 8.72 -15.40 16.95
CA ARG A 132 7.90 -15.11 18.14
C ARG A 132 8.60 -14.14 19.08
N VAL A 133 9.85 -14.41 19.42
CA VAL A 133 10.62 -13.54 20.33
C VAL A 133 10.76 -12.14 19.76
N ALA A 134 11.10 -12.01 18.49
CA ALA A 134 11.31 -10.73 17.85
C ALA A 134 10.02 -9.90 17.76
N LEU A 135 8.92 -10.52 17.31
CA LEU A 135 7.64 -9.82 17.17
C LEU A 135 6.96 -9.52 18.51
N SER A 136 7.11 -10.36 19.51
CA SER A 136 6.62 -10.08 20.88
C SER A 136 7.44 -9.00 21.61
N ASN A 137 8.58 -8.59 21.06
CA ASN A 137 9.47 -7.60 21.66
C ASN A 137 9.87 -6.53 20.63
N LEU A 138 8.93 -5.97 19.90
CA LEU A 138 9.19 -4.94 18.89
C LEU A 138 9.83 -3.68 19.48
N TRP A 139 9.66 -3.41 20.76
CA TRP A 139 10.35 -2.33 21.44
C TRP A 139 11.90 -2.50 21.40
N LEU A 140 12.39 -3.75 21.35
CA LEU A 140 13.82 -4.09 21.27
C LEU A 140 14.23 -4.41 19.82
N PHE A 141 13.47 -5.26 19.14
CA PHE A 141 13.79 -5.78 17.80
C PHE A 141 13.17 -4.98 16.67
N GLY A 142 12.34 -3.99 16.96
CA GLY A 142 11.61 -3.20 15.96
C GLY A 142 12.46 -2.68 14.80
N PRO A 143 13.63 -2.05 15.06
CA PRO A 143 14.48 -1.56 13.97
C PRO A 143 14.99 -2.67 13.04
N VAL A 144 15.31 -3.85 13.58
CA VAL A 144 15.79 -5.00 12.79
C VAL A 144 14.64 -5.61 11.98
N VAL A 145 13.49 -5.81 12.61
CA VAL A 145 12.29 -6.35 11.96
C VAL A 145 11.82 -5.40 10.85
N GLN A 146 11.76 -4.10 11.12
CA GLN A 146 11.38 -3.10 10.12
C GLN A 146 12.32 -3.13 8.92
N LYS A 147 13.64 -3.12 9.14
CA LYS A 147 14.63 -3.19 8.06
C LYS A 147 14.47 -4.45 7.20
N GLN A 148 14.15 -5.57 7.81
CA GLN A 148 13.90 -6.83 7.10
C GLN A 148 12.63 -6.73 6.24
N LEU A 149 11.54 -6.17 6.77
CA LEU A 149 10.28 -5.98 6.07
C LEU A 149 10.39 -4.95 4.92
N GLU A 150 11.23 -3.94 5.06
CA GLU A 150 11.53 -2.96 4.02
C GLU A 150 12.26 -3.57 2.81
N GLY A 151 12.90 -4.72 2.98
CA GLY A 151 13.64 -5.41 1.93
C GLY A 151 12.79 -6.04 0.82
N ALA A 152 11.47 -6.20 1.01
CA ALA A 152 10.57 -6.74 0.01
C ALA A 152 9.43 -5.75 -0.27
N GLY A 153 9.08 -5.56 -1.55
CA GLY A 153 8.12 -4.53 -1.98
C GLY A 153 6.75 -4.67 -1.31
N SER A 154 6.22 -5.89 -1.19
CA SER A 154 4.93 -6.16 -0.56
C SER A 154 4.91 -5.81 0.93
N THR A 155 5.92 -6.21 1.69
CA THR A 155 6.01 -5.90 3.12
C THR A 155 6.36 -4.44 3.39
N ASN A 156 7.23 -3.84 2.55
CA ASN A 156 7.52 -2.41 2.61
C ASN A 156 6.24 -1.57 2.39
N ALA A 157 5.38 -1.99 1.45
CA ALA A 157 4.11 -1.32 1.19
C ALA A 157 3.15 -1.34 2.39
N MET A 158 3.27 -2.31 3.29
CA MET A 158 2.47 -2.36 4.53
C MET A 158 2.95 -1.35 5.59
N LEU A 159 4.22 -0.94 5.51
CA LEU A 159 4.85 -0.11 6.53
C LEU A 159 4.79 1.39 6.23
N ARG A 160 4.60 1.78 4.97
CA ARG A 160 4.68 3.19 4.54
C ARG A 160 3.79 3.52 3.35
N THR A 161 3.60 4.80 3.10
CA THR A 161 3.17 5.30 1.80
C THR A 161 4.31 5.08 0.81
N THR A 162 4.05 4.34 -0.26
CA THR A 162 5.03 4.05 -1.31
C THR A 162 4.93 5.07 -2.43
N THR A 163 6.03 5.31 -3.12
CA THR A 163 6.09 6.14 -4.33
C THR A 163 6.51 5.26 -5.51
N ALA A 164 5.75 5.31 -6.59
CA ALA A 164 6.10 4.68 -7.85
C ALA A 164 6.37 5.78 -8.89
N LEU A 165 7.56 5.80 -9.46
CA LEU A 165 7.93 6.68 -10.56
C LEU A 165 7.56 5.99 -11.88
N THR A 166 6.61 6.56 -12.62
CA THR A 166 6.09 5.98 -13.88
C THR A 166 6.01 7.03 -14.98
#